data_1cc04798cc1876c879c54c7b8ce036fa
#
_entry.id   1cc04798cc1876c879c54c7b8ce036fa
#
_cell.length_a   1.000
_cell.length_b   1.000
_cell.length_c   1.000
_cell.angle_alpha   90.00
_cell.angle_beta   90.00
_cell.angle_gamma   90.00
#
_symmetry.space_group_name_H-M   'P 1'
#
loop_
_entity.id
_entity.type
_entity.pdbx_description
1 polymer ?
#
loop_
_entity_poly.entity_id
_entity_poly.type
_entity_poly.pdbx_seq_one_letter_code
_entity_poly.pdbx_strand_id
1 'polypeptide(L)'
;MKKIIFSLLFLMSGFLFAQTSSSLEAVCSALAAHSNTTGDFVQTKTLQANGRKLKSTGKYIICPEGILWATEKPIPSSLILTKNTMVQISAKGNKSVMNGSDNQIFANISETLSSVFSGDAAALKKNFTCEFSMKKNGEWTLLLTPKDSTIASVMKTLELSGITEPQAAMTMLIMSEASGNSITYEFINQKYPEELTADEKQNFVIE
;
A
#
# COMPACT_ATOMS: atom_id res chain seq x y z
N MET A 1 -68.84 10.85 32.61
CA MET A 1 -68.02 11.48 31.52
C MET A 1 -66.58 11.13 31.73
N LYS A 2 -66.09 10.06 31.07
CA LYS A 2 -64.68 9.56 31.17
C LYS A 2 -63.87 10.21 30.03
N LYS A 3 -62.88 11.02 30.38
CA LYS A 3 -61.93 11.61 29.41
C LYS A 3 -60.82 10.59 29.14
N ILE A 4 -60.73 10.10 27.92
CA ILE A 4 -59.64 9.24 27.42
C ILE A 4 -58.54 10.17 26.93
N ILE A 5 -57.39 10.17 27.58
CA ILE A 5 -56.17 10.85 27.16
C ILE A 5 -55.39 9.88 26.28
N PHE A 6 -55.29 10.18 24.99
CA PHE A 6 -54.53 9.44 24.00
C PHE A 6 -53.08 9.98 24.03
N SER A 7 -52.18 9.20 24.66
CA SER A 7 -50.76 9.54 24.72
C SER A 7 -50.09 9.08 23.41
N LEU A 8 -49.73 10.03 22.57
CA LEU A 8 -49.01 9.79 21.30
C LEU A 8 -47.53 9.63 21.61
N LEU A 9 -47.05 8.37 21.66
CA LEU A 9 -45.64 8.03 21.82
C LEU A 9 -44.92 8.24 20.49
N PHE A 10 -44.18 9.37 20.36
CA PHE A 10 -43.36 9.69 19.17
C PHE A 10 -42.05 8.88 19.26
N LEU A 11 -41.96 7.77 18.53
CA LEU A 11 -40.71 7.02 18.33
C LEU A 11 -39.78 7.84 17.46
N MET A 12 -38.85 8.57 18.06
CA MET A 12 -37.67 9.10 17.37
C MET A 12 -36.73 7.96 17.05
N SER A 13 -36.82 7.42 15.83
CA SER A 13 -35.79 6.57 15.24
C SER A 13 -34.55 7.42 15.00
N GLY A 14 -33.62 7.41 15.96
CA GLY A 14 -32.30 8.02 15.77
C GLY A 14 -31.57 7.26 14.67
N PHE A 15 -31.43 7.90 13.51
CA PHE A 15 -30.45 7.47 12.52
C PHE A 15 -29.05 7.65 13.14
N LEU A 16 -28.48 6.58 13.62
CA LEU A 16 -27.05 6.50 13.92
C LEU A 16 -26.32 6.61 12.57
N PHE A 17 -25.95 7.83 12.19
CA PHE A 17 -24.90 8.03 11.21
C PHE A 17 -23.64 7.43 11.81
N ALA A 18 -23.23 6.25 11.31
CA ALA A 18 -21.90 5.73 11.56
C ALA A 18 -20.91 6.79 11.08
N GLN A 19 -20.32 7.54 12.00
CA GLN A 19 -19.17 8.38 11.69
C GLN A 19 -18.08 7.43 11.23
N THR A 20 -17.80 7.45 9.93
CA THR A 20 -16.61 6.80 9.38
C THR A 20 -15.43 7.40 10.12
N SER A 21 -14.78 6.63 10.99
CA SER A 21 -13.66 7.12 11.78
C SER A 21 -12.54 7.49 10.81
N SER A 22 -12.22 8.78 10.72
CA SER A 22 -11.13 9.30 9.88
C SER A 22 -9.79 9.02 10.56
N SER A 23 -9.45 7.76 10.77
CA SER A 23 -8.21 7.32 11.42
C SER A 23 -7.36 6.48 10.48
N LEU A 24 -6.05 6.43 10.76
CA LEU A 24 -5.13 5.55 10.06
C LEU A 24 -5.61 4.09 10.10
N GLU A 25 -6.09 3.63 11.25
CA GLU A 25 -6.60 2.27 11.45
C GLU A 25 -7.80 1.98 10.53
N ALA A 26 -8.70 2.94 10.36
CA ALA A 26 -9.85 2.77 9.48
C ALA A 26 -9.44 2.65 8.02
N VAL A 27 -8.48 3.47 7.55
CA VAL A 27 -7.95 3.37 6.18
C VAL A 27 -7.21 2.06 5.98
N CYS A 28 -6.33 1.69 6.90
CA CYS A 28 -5.62 0.40 6.84
C CYS A 28 -6.60 -0.78 6.78
N SER A 29 -7.63 -0.79 7.63
CA SER A 29 -8.66 -1.83 7.63
C SER A 29 -9.45 -1.87 6.32
N ALA A 30 -9.77 -0.71 5.73
CA ALA A 30 -10.49 -0.64 4.48
C ALA A 30 -9.65 -1.13 3.29
N LEU A 31 -8.33 -0.84 3.26
CA LEU A 31 -7.41 -1.38 2.26
C LEU A 31 -7.25 -2.90 2.41
N ALA A 32 -7.13 -3.39 3.64
CA ALA A 32 -6.99 -4.82 3.94
C ALA A 32 -8.26 -5.64 3.67
N ALA A 33 -9.42 -5.00 3.48
CA ALA A 33 -10.65 -5.69 3.09
C ALA A 33 -10.56 -6.34 1.70
N HIS A 34 -9.59 -5.91 0.88
CA HIS A 34 -9.29 -6.50 -0.42
C HIS A 34 -8.17 -7.53 -0.30
N SER A 35 -8.53 -8.82 -0.31
CA SER A 35 -7.53 -9.90 -0.25
C SER A 35 -6.57 -9.88 -1.43
N ASN A 36 -7.07 -9.50 -2.62
CA ASN A 36 -6.26 -9.38 -3.82
C ASN A 36 -6.46 -8.01 -4.45
N THR A 37 -5.36 -7.38 -4.82
CA THR A 37 -5.36 -6.13 -5.58
C THR A 37 -4.43 -6.30 -6.78
N THR A 38 -4.94 -5.99 -7.97
CA THR A 38 -4.16 -5.98 -9.21
C THR A 38 -4.30 -4.62 -9.89
N GLY A 39 -3.33 -4.25 -10.71
CA GLY A 39 -3.41 -2.97 -11.43
C GLY A 39 -2.14 -2.67 -12.20
N ASP A 40 -2.12 -1.48 -12.77
CA ASP A 40 -0.97 -0.94 -13.46
C ASP A 40 -0.29 0.14 -12.61
N PHE A 41 0.99 0.38 -12.84
CA PHE A 41 1.70 1.49 -12.23
C PHE A 41 2.49 2.32 -13.24
N VAL A 42 2.66 3.58 -12.90
CA VAL A 42 3.64 4.46 -13.50
C VAL A 42 4.66 4.83 -12.44
N GLN A 43 5.92 4.44 -12.65
CA GLN A 43 7.02 4.81 -11.77
C GLN A 43 7.80 5.96 -12.37
N THR A 44 8.13 6.97 -11.56
CA THR A 44 9.01 8.06 -11.92
C THR A 44 10.14 8.17 -10.89
N LYS A 45 11.37 7.86 -11.28
CA LYS A 45 12.55 8.12 -10.45
C LYS A 45 13.15 9.46 -10.83
N THR A 46 13.24 10.37 -9.87
CA THR A 46 13.88 11.69 -10.02
C THR A 46 15.27 11.64 -9.40
N LEU A 47 16.30 11.92 -10.20
CA LEU A 47 17.68 11.95 -9.74
C LEU A 47 18.01 13.34 -9.17
N GLN A 48 18.45 13.40 -7.91
CA GLN A 48 18.79 14.65 -7.25
C GLN A 48 19.90 15.42 -7.99
N ALA A 49 20.89 14.70 -8.49
CA ALA A 49 22.10 15.32 -9.06
C ALA A 49 21.83 16.27 -10.24
N ASN A 50 20.77 16.03 -11.01
CA ASN A 50 20.48 16.80 -12.24
C ASN A 50 18.97 16.97 -12.52
N GLY A 51 18.09 16.55 -11.62
CA GLY A 51 16.64 16.61 -11.79
C GLY A 51 16.08 15.68 -12.90
N ARG A 52 16.92 14.82 -13.50
CA ARG A 52 16.48 13.91 -14.56
C ARG A 52 15.44 12.94 -14.03
N LYS A 53 14.37 12.79 -14.81
CA LYS A 53 13.28 11.83 -14.52
C LYS A 53 13.42 10.60 -15.40
N LEU A 54 13.45 9.43 -14.78
CA LEU A 54 13.42 8.12 -15.43
C LEU A 54 12.03 7.53 -15.21
N LYS A 55 11.32 7.24 -16.29
CA LYS A 55 9.95 6.74 -16.25
C LYS A 55 9.91 5.26 -16.62
N SER A 56 9.14 4.50 -15.86
CA SER A 56 8.86 3.08 -16.09
C SER A 56 7.36 2.83 -15.92
N THR A 57 6.85 1.81 -16.59
CA THR A 57 5.46 1.38 -16.43
C THR A 57 5.41 -0.13 -16.30
N GLY A 58 4.37 -0.64 -15.65
CA GLY A 58 4.21 -2.06 -15.46
C GLY A 58 2.94 -2.40 -14.70
N LYS A 59 2.89 -3.64 -14.22
CA LYS A 59 1.76 -4.21 -13.48
C LYS A 59 2.18 -4.60 -12.08
N TYR A 60 1.21 -4.63 -11.18
CA TYR A 60 1.44 -5.11 -9.82
C TYR A 60 0.32 -6.03 -9.38
N ILE A 61 0.65 -6.94 -8.47
CA ILE A 61 -0.27 -7.80 -7.76
C ILE A 61 0.09 -7.71 -6.27
N ILE A 62 -0.93 -7.55 -5.44
CA ILE A 62 -0.83 -7.66 -3.99
C ILE A 62 -1.81 -8.73 -3.56
N CYS A 63 -1.36 -9.73 -2.85
CA CYS A 63 -2.16 -10.87 -2.40
C CYS A 63 -1.59 -11.44 -1.09
N PRO A 64 -2.23 -12.42 -0.44
CA PRO A 64 -1.73 -13.04 0.78
C PRO A 64 -0.36 -13.71 0.62
N GLU A 65 -0.04 -14.20 -0.57
CA GLU A 65 1.24 -14.82 -0.90
C GLU A 65 2.38 -13.81 -0.98
N GLY A 66 2.07 -12.53 -1.32
CA GLY A 66 3.07 -11.49 -1.42
C GLY A 66 2.73 -10.37 -2.39
N ILE A 67 3.77 -9.72 -2.87
CA ILE A 67 3.67 -8.58 -3.79
C ILE A 67 4.51 -8.86 -5.03
N LEU A 68 3.92 -8.68 -6.20
CA LEU A 68 4.62 -8.67 -7.50
C LEU A 68 4.65 -7.24 -8.04
N TRP A 69 5.84 -6.78 -8.41
CA TRP A 69 6.06 -5.62 -9.26
C TRP A 69 6.69 -6.07 -10.57
N ALA A 70 5.93 -6.04 -11.66
CA ALA A 70 6.41 -6.40 -12.99
C ALA A 70 6.54 -5.14 -13.85
N THR A 71 7.75 -4.60 -13.96
CA THR A 71 8.07 -3.53 -14.90
C THR A 71 8.03 -4.09 -16.32
N GLU A 72 7.28 -3.43 -17.21
CA GLU A 72 7.16 -3.81 -18.61
C GLU A 72 8.01 -2.91 -19.53
N LYS A 73 8.07 -1.62 -19.21
CA LYS A 73 8.78 -0.62 -20.02
C LYS A 73 9.62 0.32 -19.16
N PRO A 74 10.75 0.85 -19.62
CA PRO A 74 11.40 0.56 -20.92
C PRO A 74 12.17 -0.76 -20.90
N ILE A 75 12.58 -1.27 -19.74
CA ILE A 75 13.38 -2.49 -19.56
C ILE A 75 12.57 -3.43 -18.65
N PRO A 76 12.10 -4.57 -19.20
CA PRO A 76 11.35 -5.53 -18.41
C PRO A 76 12.13 -6.05 -17.21
N SER A 77 11.48 -6.14 -16.06
CA SER A 77 12.04 -6.76 -14.86
C SER A 77 10.91 -7.07 -13.88
N SER A 78 11.09 -8.05 -13.02
CA SER A 78 10.10 -8.36 -11.99
C SER A 78 10.77 -8.40 -10.62
N LEU A 79 10.03 -7.89 -9.64
CA LEU A 79 10.34 -8.00 -8.22
C LEU A 79 9.19 -8.72 -7.53
N ILE A 80 9.48 -9.85 -6.91
CA ILE A 80 8.51 -10.63 -6.15
C ILE A 80 8.94 -10.59 -4.69
N LEU A 81 8.04 -10.13 -3.84
CA LEU A 81 8.22 -10.06 -2.40
C LEU A 81 7.25 -11.02 -1.75
N THR A 82 7.76 -12.03 -1.07
CA THR A 82 6.98 -12.88 -0.18
C THR A 82 7.33 -12.56 1.27
N LYS A 83 6.71 -13.23 2.22
CA LYS A 83 6.99 -13.04 3.64
C LYS A 83 8.49 -13.20 3.98
N ASN A 84 9.18 -14.11 3.32
CA ASN A 84 10.55 -14.50 3.67
C ASN A 84 11.57 -14.32 2.54
N THR A 85 11.12 -14.05 1.33
CA THR A 85 11.99 -14.10 0.15
C THR A 85 11.70 -12.94 -0.79
N MET A 86 12.76 -12.34 -1.34
CA MET A 86 12.71 -11.43 -2.48
C MET A 86 13.32 -12.11 -3.69
N VAL A 87 12.61 -12.11 -4.79
CA VAL A 87 13.12 -12.58 -6.08
C VAL A 87 13.12 -11.42 -7.05
N GLN A 88 14.27 -11.14 -7.62
CA GLN A 88 14.40 -10.18 -8.71
C GLN A 88 14.73 -10.91 -9.99
N ILE A 89 13.98 -10.64 -11.05
CA ILE A 89 14.18 -11.18 -12.39
C ILE A 89 14.53 -10.03 -13.33
N SER A 90 15.71 -10.08 -13.93
CA SER A 90 16.16 -9.06 -14.89
C SER A 90 15.55 -9.27 -16.28
N ALA A 91 15.68 -8.28 -17.17
CA ALA A 91 15.26 -8.37 -18.59
C ALA A 91 15.89 -9.55 -19.37
N LYS A 92 17.04 -10.04 -18.91
CA LYS A 92 17.73 -11.21 -19.50
C LYS A 92 17.28 -12.54 -18.89
N GLY A 93 16.29 -12.53 -17.96
CA GLY A 93 15.84 -13.71 -17.26
C GLY A 93 16.74 -14.12 -16.09
N ASN A 94 17.81 -13.39 -15.78
CA ASN A 94 18.65 -13.71 -14.62
C ASN A 94 17.86 -13.51 -13.34
N LYS A 95 17.79 -14.57 -12.54
CA LYS A 95 17.07 -14.62 -11.25
C LYS A 95 18.08 -14.38 -10.11
N SER A 96 17.78 -13.44 -9.23
CA SER A 96 18.49 -13.22 -7.97
C SER A 96 17.50 -13.42 -6.83
N VAL A 97 17.83 -14.29 -5.90
CA VAL A 97 17.01 -14.64 -4.75
C VAL A 97 17.72 -14.13 -3.50
N MET A 98 17.01 -13.39 -2.67
CA MET A 98 17.46 -12.92 -1.36
C MET A 98 16.49 -13.40 -0.29
N ASN A 99 17.00 -13.98 0.78
CA ASN A 99 16.19 -14.37 1.94
C ASN A 99 16.18 -13.23 2.97
N GLY A 100 15.07 -13.05 3.66
CA GLY A 100 14.92 -12.02 4.68
C GLY A 100 15.90 -12.18 5.85
N SER A 101 16.34 -13.41 6.14
CA SER A 101 17.41 -13.71 7.11
C SER A 101 18.76 -13.08 6.76
N ASP A 102 19.02 -12.87 5.48
CA ASP A 102 20.33 -12.49 4.97
C ASP A 102 20.44 -10.96 4.73
N ASN A 103 19.30 -10.25 4.74
CA ASN A 103 19.25 -8.83 4.48
C ASN A 103 18.16 -8.12 5.31
N GLN A 104 18.60 -7.49 6.42
CA GLN A 104 17.71 -6.78 7.33
C GLN A 104 16.96 -5.61 6.68
N ILE A 105 17.60 -4.91 5.75
CA ILE A 105 16.95 -3.80 5.02
C ILE A 105 15.78 -4.33 4.21
N PHE A 106 15.99 -5.43 3.51
CA PHE A 106 14.93 -6.09 2.74
C PHE A 106 13.79 -6.56 3.64
N ALA A 107 14.11 -7.24 4.75
CA ALA A 107 13.11 -7.73 5.69
C ALA A 107 12.22 -6.57 6.20
N ASN A 108 12.84 -5.45 6.56
CA ASN A 108 12.13 -4.28 7.05
C ASN A 108 11.25 -3.60 5.98
N ILE A 109 11.71 -3.50 4.73
CA ILE A 109 10.91 -2.95 3.62
C ILE A 109 9.73 -3.88 3.30
N SER A 110 9.98 -5.19 3.24
CA SER A 110 8.93 -6.19 2.99
C SER A 110 7.88 -6.18 4.10
N GLU A 111 8.30 -6.13 5.37
CA GLU A 111 7.40 -6.02 6.52
C GLU A 111 6.56 -4.73 6.44
N THR A 112 7.19 -3.61 6.09
CA THR A 112 6.50 -2.31 5.95
C THR A 112 5.41 -2.36 4.88
N LEU A 113 5.76 -2.81 3.68
CA LEU A 113 4.80 -2.92 2.58
C LEU A 113 3.67 -3.90 2.93
N SER A 114 4.03 -5.07 3.48
CA SER A 114 3.03 -6.03 3.96
C SER A 114 2.11 -5.43 5.00
N SER A 115 2.64 -4.65 5.96
CA SER A 115 1.84 -4.01 7.01
C SER A 115 0.86 -2.96 6.47
N VAL A 116 1.28 -2.21 5.44
CA VAL A 116 0.38 -1.26 4.75
C VAL A 116 -0.81 -2.00 4.12
N PHE A 117 -0.52 -3.06 3.36
CA PHE A 117 -1.53 -3.77 2.60
C PHE A 117 -2.35 -4.76 3.43
N SER A 118 -1.80 -5.27 4.55
CA SER A 118 -2.54 -6.11 5.50
C SER A 118 -3.37 -5.30 6.52
N GLY A 119 -3.26 -3.96 6.47
CA GLY A 119 -3.96 -3.10 7.42
C GLY A 119 -3.40 -3.10 8.83
N ASP A 120 -2.16 -3.56 9.02
CA ASP A 120 -1.50 -3.59 10.33
C ASP A 120 -0.92 -2.23 10.72
N ALA A 121 -1.80 -1.31 11.11
CA ALA A 121 -1.39 0.03 11.59
C ALA A 121 -0.47 -0.05 12.84
N ALA A 122 -0.55 -1.10 13.64
CA ALA A 122 0.30 -1.26 14.82
C ALA A 122 1.74 -1.58 14.42
N ALA A 123 1.95 -2.48 13.44
CA ALA A 123 3.27 -2.76 12.89
C ALA A 123 3.89 -1.52 12.23
N LEU A 124 3.10 -0.72 11.51
CA LEU A 124 3.57 0.56 10.96
C LEU A 124 4.05 1.49 12.07
N LYS A 125 3.26 1.71 13.11
CA LYS A 125 3.60 2.58 14.24
C LYS A 125 4.81 2.08 15.04
N LYS A 126 5.08 0.79 15.04
CA LYS A 126 6.28 0.21 15.68
C LYS A 126 7.55 0.66 14.96
N ASN A 127 7.58 0.58 13.63
CA ASN A 127 8.77 0.77 12.81
C ASN A 127 8.94 2.21 12.32
N PHE A 128 7.84 3.00 12.28
CA PHE A 128 7.82 4.36 11.75
C PHE A 128 7.15 5.36 12.69
N THR A 129 7.58 6.60 12.61
CA THR A 129 6.76 7.74 13.00
C THR A 129 5.74 7.95 11.89
N CYS A 130 4.45 7.97 12.25
CA CYS A 130 3.33 8.04 11.33
C CYS A 130 2.64 9.40 11.46
N GLU A 131 2.60 10.18 10.39
CA GLU A 131 1.82 11.42 10.30
C GLU A 131 0.69 11.18 9.30
N PHE A 132 -0.55 11.09 9.82
CA PHE A 132 -1.73 10.79 9.04
C PHE A 132 -2.63 12.01 8.92
N SER A 133 -3.15 12.25 7.72
CA SER A 133 -4.18 13.26 7.46
C SER A 133 -5.24 12.73 6.51
N MET A 134 -6.49 13.17 6.69
CA MET A 134 -7.60 12.87 5.80
C MET A 134 -8.40 14.13 5.54
N LYS A 135 -8.76 14.36 4.28
CA LYS A 135 -9.63 15.45 3.85
C LYS A 135 -11.11 15.03 3.92
N LYS A 136 -12.00 15.99 3.92
CA LYS A 136 -13.47 15.76 3.95
C LYS A 136 -13.99 14.96 2.76
N ASN A 137 -13.29 15.00 1.62
CA ASN A 137 -13.65 14.24 0.42
C ASN A 137 -13.11 12.80 0.40
N GLY A 138 -12.58 12.32 1.52
CA GLY A 138 -12.05 10.96 1.64
C GLY A 138 -10.62 10.76 1.11
N GLU A 139 -9.96 11.80 0.61
CA GLU A 139 -8.53 11.74 0.29
C GLU A 139 -7.71 11.66 1.57
N TRP A 140 -6.73 10.76 1.62
CA TRP A 140 -5.85 10.59 2.75
C TRP A 140 -4.39 10.60 2.35
N THR A 141 -3.54 10.97 3.28
CA THR A 141 -2.09 10.94 3.18
C THR A 141 -1.48 10.39 4.47
N LEU A 142 -0.49 9.53 4.35
CA LEU A 142 0.28 8.95 5.45
C LEU A 142 1.76 9.14 5.16
N LEU A 143 2.43 9.96 5.97
CA LEU A 143 3.88 10.10 5.92
C LEU A 143 4.50 9.19 6.98
N LEU A 144 5.42 8.34 6.54
CA LEU A 144 6.18 7.40 7.34
C LEU A 144 7.65 7.82 7.40
N THR A 145 8.15 8.07 8.61
CA THR A 145 9.57 8.34 8.85
C THR A 145 10.18 7.17 9.61
N PRO A 146 11.21 6.50 9.09
CA PRO A 146 11.83 5.34 9.74
C PRO A 146 12.36 5.69 11.12
N LYS A 147 12.14 4.81 12.11
CA LYS A 147 12.76 4.90 13.45
C LYS A 147 14.09 4.18 13.50
N ASP A 148 14.26 3.14 12.68
CA ASP A 148 15.47 2.35 12.60
C ASP A 148 16.52 3.02 11.70
N SER A 149 17.76 3.12 12.16
CA SER A 149 18.86 3.78 11.45
C SER A 149 19.28 3.05 10.18
N THR A 150 19.09 1.73 10.11
CA THR A 150 19.41 0.91 8.95
C THR A 150 18.44 1.23 7.80
N ILE A 151 17.14 1.35 8.10
CA ILE A 151 16.15 1.79 7.11
C ILE A 151 16.40 3.24 6.73
N ALA A 152 16.67 4.12 7.69
CA ALA A 152 16.94 5.53 7.46
C ALA A 152 18.20 5.77 6.59
N SER A 153 19.15 4.83 6.57
CA SER A 153 20.35 4.91 5.72
C SER A 153 20.04 4.79 4.21
N VAL A 154 18.90 4.21 3.86
CA VAL A 154 18.45 4.03 2.45
C VAL A 154 17.22 4.85 2.10
N MET A 155 16.31 5.06 3.06
CA MET A 155 15.03 5.75 2.85
C MET A 155 14.80 6.80 3.94
N LYS A 156 14.63 8.06 3.55
CA LYS A 156 14.30 9.15 4.47
C LYS A 156 12.83 9.12 4.87
N THR A 157 11.95 9.02 3.89
CA THR A 157 10.50 9.00 4.10
C THR A 157 9.82 8.11 3.07
N LEU A 158 8.66 7.57 3.46
CA LEU A 158 7.70 6.93 2.57
C LEU A 158 6.35 7.64 2.76
N GLU A 159 5.86 8.28 1.71
CA GLU A 159 4.55 8.92 1.70
C GLU A 159 3.58 8.07 0.89
N LEU A 160 2.44 7.77 1.48
CA LEU A 160 1.34 7.03 0.86
C LEU A 160 0.15 7.95 0.76
N SER A 161 -0.56 7.90 -0.37
CA SER A 161 -1.79 8.67 -0.57
C SER A 161 -2.84 7.82 -1.25
N GLY A 162 -4.10 8.13 -0.97
CA GLY A 162 -5.21 7.41 -1.56
C GLY A 162 -6.55 8.04 -1.28
N ILE A 163 -7.59 7.26 -1.52
CA ILE A 163 -8.99 7.63 -1.34
C ILE A 163 -9.71 6.57 -0.52
N THR A 164 -10.81 6.95 0.12
CA THR A 164 -11.70 6.01 0.82
C THR A 164 -12.99 5.77 0.06
N GLU A 165 -13.37 6.69 -0.85
CA GLU A 165 -14.61 6.64 -1.63
C GLU A 165 -14.30 6.70 -3.13
N PRO A 166 -15.07 6.01 -3.99
CA PRO A 166 -16.19 5.09 -3.68
C PRO A 166 -15.71 3.75 -3.11
N GLN A 167 -14.44 3.45 -3.16
CA GLN A 167 -13.78 2.26 -2.64
C GLN A 167 -12.38 2.63 -2.16
N ALA A 168 -11.96 2.08 -1.01
CA ALA A 168 -10.64 2.35 -0.48
C ALA A 168 -9.55 1.88 -1.45
N ALA A 169 -8.66 2.82 -1.79
CA ALA A 169 -7.57 2.56 -2.72
C ALA A 169 -6.34 3.40 -2.35
N MET A 170 -5.15 2.83 -2.50
CA MET A 170 -3.91 3.60 -2.51
C MET A 170 -3.64 4.04 -3.95
N THR A 171 -3.48 5.35 -4.17
CA THR A 171 -3.29 5.91 -5.51
C THR A 171 -1.86 6.31 -5.78
N MET A 172 -1.06 6.57 -4.74
CA MET A 172 0.32 7.02 -4.87
C MET A 172 1.19 6.54 -3.71
N LEU A 173 2.45 6.26 -4.04
CA LEU A 173 3.54 6.01 -3.10
C LEU A 173 4.74 6.85 -3.53
N ILE A 174 5.31 7.64 -2.62
CA ILE A 174 6.53 8.42 -2.86
C ILE A 174 7.59 7.99 -1.84
N MET A 175 8.70 7.47 -2.32
CA MET A 175 9.86 7.16 -1.50
C MET A 175 10.94 8.22 -1.71
N SER A 176 11.37 8.87 -0.62
CA SER A 176 12.53 9.76 -0.61
C SER A 176 13.76 8.96 -0.17
N GLU A 177 14.71 8.75 -1.08
CA GLU A 177 15.95 8.02 -0.77
C GLU A 177 16.89 8.87 0.10
N ALA A 178 17.72 8.21 0.90
CA ALA A 178 18.77 8.89 1.66
C ALA A 178 19.79 9.60 0.75
N SER A 179 20.00 9.09 -0.46
CA SER A 179 20.80 9.70 -1.53
C SER A 179 20.25 11.04 -2.04
N GLY A 180 18.99 11.39 -1.67
CA GLY A 180 18.26 12.57 -2.15
C GLY A 180 17.46 12.35 -3.43
N ASN A 181 17.55 11.17 -4.07
CA ASN A 181 16.63 10.82 -5.15
C ASN A 181 15.22 10.61 -4.61
N SER A 182 14.23 10.64 -5.48
CA SER A 182 12.87 10.22 -5.15
C SER A 182 12.31 9.23 -6.17
N ILE A 183 11.46 8.34 -5.70
CA ILE A 183 10.73 7.39 -6.55
C ILE A 183 9.26 7.58 -6.26
N THR A 184 8.48 7.91 -7.28
CA THR A 184 7.02 8.01 -7.21
C THR A 184 6.42 6.86 -7.97
N TYR A 185 5.47 6.16 -7.36
CA TYR A 185 4.57 5.21 -8.01
C TYR A 185 3.17 5.80 -8.03
N GLU A 186 2.58 5.87 -9.20
CA GLU A 186 1.17 6.17 -9.42
C GLU A 186 0.46 4.85 -9.74
N PHE A 187 -0.54 4.46 -8.95
CA PHE A 187 -1.30 3.24 -9.12
C PHE A 187 -2.59 3.54 -9.88
N ILE A 188 -2.79 2.85 -11.00
CA ILE A 188 -3.92 3.07 -11.90
C ILE A 188 -4.58 1.73 -12.28
N ASN A 189 -5.80 1.79 -12.79
CA ASN A 189 -6.55 0.61 -13.25
C ASN A 189 -6.67 -0.50 -12.18
N GLN A 190 -6.82 -0.10 -10.91
CA GLN A 190 -6.91 -1.05 -9.80
C GLN A 190 -8.16 -1.91 -9.91
N LYS A 191 -7.99 -3.21 -9.61
CA LYS A 191 -9.05 -4.21 -9.54
C LYS A 191 -8.86 -5.02 -8.26
N TYR A 192 -9.96 -5.53 -7.75
CA TYR A 192 -10.01 -6.30 -6.51
C TYR A 192 -10.69 -7.65 -6.76
N PRO A 193 -10.04 -8.58 -7.49
CA PRO A 193 -10.63 -9.89 -7.79
C PRO A 193 -10.75 -10.72 -6.50
N GLU A 194 -11.83 -11.50 -6.39
CA GLU A 194 -11.98 -12.47 -5.30
C GLU A 194 -10.86 -13.53 -5.36
N GLU A 195 -10.50 -13.97 -6.57
CA GLU A 195 -9.40 -14.90 -6.81
C GLU A 195 -8.49 -14.40 -7.94
N LEU A 196 -7.19 -14.63 -7.78
CA LEU A 196 -6.22 -14.47 -8.85
C LEU A 196 -6.35 -15.60 -9.89
N THR A 197 -6.03 -15.29 -11.13
CA THR A 197 -5.92 -16.30 -12.21
C THR A 197 -4.76 -17.28 -11.91
N ALA A 198 -4.76 -18.43 -12.59
CA ALA A 198 -3.68 -19.41 -12.43
C ALA A 198 -2.30 -18.82 -12.78
N ASP A 199 -2.22 -18.01 -13.84
CA ASP A 199 -0.98 -17.36 -14.28
C ASP A 199 -0.49 -16.33 -13.25
N GLU A 200 -1.40 -15.57 -12.62
CA GLU A 200 -1.06 -14.62 -11.57
C GLU A 200 -0.55 -15.33 -10.31
N LYS A 201 -1.18 -16.43 -9.90
CA LYS A 201 -0.74 -17.27 -8.76
C LYS A 201 0.64 -17.90 -9.00
N GLN A 202 0.92 -18.30 -10.26
CA GLN A 202 2.19 -18.92 -10.62
C GLN A 202 3.40 -18.01 -10.36
N ASN A 203 3.24 -16.68 -10.39
CA ASN A 203 4.33 -15.74 -10.09
C ASN A 203 4.89 -15.90 -8.66
N PHE A 204 4.11 -16.43 -7.73
CA PHE A 204 4.50 -16.59 -6.32
C PHE A 204 5.06 -17.99 -6.00
N VAL A 205 5.07 -18.90 -6.97
CA VAL A 205 5.73 -20.22 -6.84
C VAL A 205 7.23 -20.01 -7.07
N ILE A 206 7.99 -19.98 -5.97
CA ILE A 206 9.45 -19.77 -5.99
C ILE A 206 10.09 -21.16 -5.91
N GLU A 207 10.56 -21.66 -7.05
CA GLU A 207 11.38 -22.87 -7.15
C GLU A 207 12.87 -22.54 -6.97
#